data_8f5d8911c41be109a7ec506a4ca037f7
#
_entry.id   8f5d8911c41be109a7ec506a4ca037f7
#
_cell.length_a   1.000
_cell.length_b   1.000
_cell.length_c   1.000
_cell.angle_alpha   90.00
_cell.angle_beta   90.00
_cell.angle_gamma   90.00
#
_symmetry.space_group_name_H-M   'P 1'
#
loop_
_entity.id
_entity.type
_entity.pdbx_description
1 polymer ?
#
loop_
_entity_poly.entity_id
_entity_poly.type
_entity_poly.pdbx_seq_one_letter_code
_entity_poly.pdbx_strand_id
1 'polypeptide(L)'
;PFYLDIGFSKEQIANIAAAFGLAMTLGGAALGGFMVARFGIAPILILTAFMAPATNLVFAWLAYIGPEPQGLVLAIIADNITGGLAISVFIAYLSSPSNTAYTATQYALFSSLMTLPGQFAAGFTGLLATQLGWIGFFCVTALTGLPAIILAFALLKLAHPDHVARPGID
;
A
#
# COMPACT_ATOMS: atom_id res chain seq x y z
N PRO A 1 2.74 18.46 -5.69
CA PRO A 1 4.01 19.09 -6.12
C PRO A 1 4.71 18.23 -7.19
N PHE A 2 5.01 16.95 -6.91
CA PHE A 2 5.79 16.05 -7.76
C PHE A 2 5.43 16.12 -9.26
N TYR A 3 4.20 15.89 -9.63
CA TYR A 3 3.78 15.89 -11.05
C TYR A 3 3.98 17.24 -11.73
N LEU A 4 3.75 18.34 -11.00
CA LEU A 4 3.96 19.69 -11.51
C LEU A 4 5.44 19.99 -11.69
N ASP A 5 6.27 19.55 -10.74
CA ASP A 5 7.71 19.80 -10.74
C ASP A 5 8.42 19.04 -11.87
N ILE A 6 7.92 17.87 -12.27
CA ILE A 6 8.45 17.14 -13.42
C ILE A 6 7.87 17.61 -14.77
N GLY A 7 6.91 18.55 -14.77
CA GLY A 7 6.45 19.26 -15.97
C GLY A 7 5.06 18.90 -16.48
N PHE A 8 4.26 18.12 -15.75
CA PHE A 8 2.86 17.89 -16.13
C PHE A 8 1.99 19.13 -15.85
N SER A 9 1.01 19.38 -16.73
CA SER A 9 0.00 20.38 -16.46
C SER A 9 -1.04 19.90 -15.44
N LYS A 10 -1.66 20.85 -14.73
CA LYS A 10 -2.75 20.55 -13.79
C LYS A 10 -3.91 19.82 -14.47
N GLU A 11 -4.19 20.17 -15.71
CA GLU A 11 -5.26 19.57 -16.50
C GLU A 11 -4.96 18.12 -16.86
N GLN A 12 -3.73 17.81 -17.28
CA GLN A 12 -3.30 16.43 -17.56
C GLN A 12 -3.41 15.56 -16.32
N ILE A 13 -2.92 16.06 -15.18
CA ILE A 13 -2.99 15.34 -13.89
C ILE A 13 -4.46 15.08 -13.51
N ALA A 14 -5.31 16.11 -13.58
CA ALA A 14 -6.72 16.00 -13.22
C ALA A 14 -7.47 15.00 -14.11
N ASN A 15 -7.28 15.07 -15.42
CA ASN A 15 -7.93 14.18 -16.38
C ASN A 15 -7.52 12.72 -16.18
N ILE A 16 -6.24 12.44 -16.02
CA ILE A 16 -5.74 11.08 -15.82
C ILE A 16 -6.16 10.54 -14.44
N ALA A 17 -6.06 11.35 -13.40
CA ALA A 17 -6.48 10.94 -12.06
C ALA A 17 -8.00 10.72 -11.98
N ALA A 18 -8.81 11.53 -12.64
CA ALA A 18 -10.26 11.35 -12.70
C ALA A 18 -10.66 10.11 -13.50
N ALA A 19 -9.98 9.83 -14.62
CA ALA A 19 -10.28 8.68 -15.48
C ALA A 19 -9.90 7.35 -14.83
N PHE A 20 -8.74 7.29 -14.18
CA PHE A 20 -8.16 6.03 -13.71
C PHE A 20 -8.15 5.89 -12.18
N GLY A 21 -8.02 6.98 -11.41
CA GLY A 21 -7.79 6.92 -9.96
C GLY A 21 -8.89 6.14 -9.23
N LEU A 22 -10.12 6.62 -9.27
CA LEU A 22 -11.23 5.99 -8.55
C LEU A 22 -11.52 4.57 -9.05
N ALA A 23 -11.56 4.38 -10.38
CA ALA A 23 -11.86 3.08 -10.98
C ALA A 23 -10.81 2.03 -10.58
N MET A 24 -9.52 2.39 -10.59
CA MET A 24 -8.43 1.49 -10.22
C MET A 24 -8.39 1.22 -8.71
N THR A 25 -8.71 2.21 -7.87
CA THR A 25 -8.84 1.99 -6.41
C THR A 25 -9.96 1.02 -6.09
N LEU A 26 -11.15 1.19 -6.70
CA LEU A 26 -12.28 0.28 -6.50
C LEU A 26 -11.98 -1.11 -7.08
N GLY A 27 -11.36 -1.18 -8.25
CA GLY A 27 -10.89 -2.42 -8.85
C GLY A 27 -9.87 -3.15 -7.98
N GLY A 28 -8.91 -2.42 -7.44
CA GLY A 28 -7.92 -2.94 -6.49
C GLY A 28 -8.58 -3.46 -5.21
N ALA A 29 -9.56 -2.72 -4.67
CA ALA A 29 -10.29 -3.14 -3.48
C ALA A 29 -11.12 -4.40 -3.73
N ALA A 30 -11.83 -4.49 -4.85
CA ALA A 30 -12.59 -5.67 -5.24
C ALA A 30 -11.67 -6.88 -5.45
N LEU A 31 -10.56 -6.69 -6.16
CA LEU A 31 -9.54 -7.72 -6.38
C LEU A 31 -8.94 -8.18 -5.05
N GLY A 32 -8.61 -7.25 -4.16
CA GLY A 32 -8.09 -7.55 -2.83
C GLY A 32 -9.04 -8.38 -1.99
N GLY A 33 -10.32 -7.99 -1.95
CA GLY A 33 -11.38 -8.76 -1.27
C GLY A 33 -11.52 -10.17 -1.83
N PHE A 34 -11.56 -10.32 -3.15
CA PHE A 34 -11.59 -11.63 -3.82
C PHE A 34 -10.35 -12.48 -3.49
N MET A 35 -9.16 -11.90 -3.57
CA MET A 35 -7.90 -12.60 -3.29
C MET A 35 -7.81 -13.04 -1.82
N VAL A 36 -8.24 -12.19 -0.88
CA VAL A 36 -8.31 -12.54 0.54
C VAL A 36 -9.29 -13.70 0.77
N ALA A 37 -10.46 -13.68 0.15
CA ALA A 37 -11.44 -14.75 0.24
C ALA A 37 -10.92 -16.08 -0.33
N ARG A 38 -10.08 -16.02 -1.38
CA ARG A 38 -9.57 -17.20 -2.09
C ARG A 38 -8.30 -17.77 -1.48
N PHE A 39 -7.38 -16.91 -1.05
CA PHE A 39 -6.03 -17.28 -0.64
C PHE A 39 -5.75 -17.02 0.85
N GLY A 40 -6.66 -16.34 1.54
CA GLY A 40 -6.47 -15.91 2.93
C GLY A 40 -5.77 -14.56 3.06
N ILE A 41 -5.77 -14.04 4.28
CA ILE A 41 -5.26 -12.69 4.59
C ILE A 41 -3.73 -12.62 4.46
N ALA A 42 -3.01 -13.62 5.00
CA ALA A 42 -1.56 -13.56 5.15
C ALA A 42 -0.79 -13.48 3.81
N PRO A 43 -1.09 -14.29 2.78
CA PRO A 43 -0.42 -14.18 1.48
C PRO A 43 -0.67 -12.82 0.81
N ILE A 44 -1.88 -12.27 0.95
CA ILE A 44 -2.23 -11.00 0.30
C ILE A 44 -1.62 -9.82 1.07
N LEU A 45 -1.48 -9.92 2.38
CA LEU A 45 -0.75 -8.94 3.19
C LEU A 45 0.72 -8.83 2.73
N ILE A 46 1.36 -9.98 2.46
CA ILE A 46 2.73 -9.98 1.93
C ILE A 46 2.78 -9.39 0.52
N LEU A 47 1.87 -9.80 -0.34
CA LEU A 47 1.80 -9.25 -1.69
C LEU A 47 1.72 -7.72 -1.67
N THR A 48 0.83 -7.16 -0.84
CA THR A 48 0.70 -5.70 -0.71
C THR A 48 1.92 -5.04 -0.09
N ALA A 49 2.59 -5.70 0.86
CA ALA A 49 3.83 -5.22 1.44
C ALA A 49 4.97 -5.10 0.40
N PHE A 50 4.98 -5.94 -0.63
CA PHE A 50 5.89 -5.81 -1.78
C PHE A 50 5.42 -4.80 -2.81
N MET A 51 4.13 -4.76 -3.10
CA MET A 51 3.57 -3.86 -4.11
C MET A 51 3.77 -2.38 -3.75
N ALA A 52 3.62 -2.01 -2.48
CA ALA A 52 3.75 -0.63 -2.04
C ALA A 52 5.16 -0.03 -2.31
N PRO A 53 6.29 -0.67 -1.95
CA PRO A 53 7.60 -0.21 -2.40
C PRO A 53 7.79 -0.24 -3.91
N ALA A 54 7.21 -1.23 -4.60
CA ALA A 54 7.32 -1.32 -6.05
C ALA A 54 6.64 -0.14 -6.76
N THR A 55 5.49 0.33 -6.27
CA THR A 55 4.85 1.54 -6.82
C THR A 55 5.71 2.80 -6.62
N ASN A 56 6.42 2.92 -5.49
CA ASN A 56 7.37 4.01 -5.30
C ASN A 56 8.50 3.99 -6.35
N LEU A 57 8.96 2.79 -6.74
CA LEU A 57 9.94 2.67 -7.83
C LEU A 57 9.35 3.04 -9.20
N VAL A 58 8.06 2.81 -9.43
CA VAL A 58 7.37 3.31 -10.65
C VAL A 58 7.35 4.84 -10.66
N PHE A 59 7.14 5.50 -9.51
CA PHE A 59 7.26 6.95 -9.40
C PHE A 59 8.68 7.46 -9.59
N ALA A 60 9.69 6.74 -9.07
CA ALA A 60 11.10 7.06 -9.33
C ALA A 60 11.44 6.96 -10.83
N TRP A 61 10.93 5.93 -11.50
CA TRP A 61 11.05 5.76 -12.94
C TRP A 61 10.34 6.90 -13.70
N LEU A 62 9.12 7.28 -13.30
CA LEU A 62 8.41 8.42 -13.88
C LEU A 62 9.22 9.72 -13.71
N ALA A 63 9.83 9.94 -12.54
CA ALA A 63 10.70 11.09 -12.31
C ALA A 63 11.94 11.10 -13.24
N TYR A 64 12.43 9.91 -13.61
CA TYR A 64 13.57 9.76 -14.51
C TYR A 64 13.21 10.03 -15.98
N ILE A 65 12.08 9.52 -16.46
CA ILE A 65 11.67 9.70 -17.87
C ILE A 65 11.06 11.09 -18.14
N GLY A 66 10.62 11.80 -17.09
CA GLY A 66 10.00 13.12 -17.22
C GLY A 66 8.48 13.06 -17.51
N PRO A 67 7.92 14.14 -18.09
CA PRO A 67 6.47 14.32 -18.23
C PRO A 67 5.86 13.50 -19.37
N GLU A 68 6.06 12.19 -19.35
CA GLU A 68 5.50 11.25 -20.30
C GLU A 68 4.08 10.82 -19.86
N PRO A 69 3.00 11.12 -20.63
CA PRO A 69 1.63 10.82 -20.21
C PRO A 69 1.37 9.33 -19.94
N GLN A 70 1.98 8.43 -20.71
CA GLN A 70 1.82 7.00 -20.51
C GLN A 70 2.46 6.54 -19.19
N GLY A 71 3.61 7.14 -18.83
CA GLY A 71 4.27 6.90 -17.55
C GLY A 71 3.39 7.36 -16.38
N LEU A 72 2.73 8.51 -16.51
CA LEU A 72 1.79 9.00 -15.48
C LEU A 72 0.58 8.08 -15.32
N VAL A 73 -0.01 7.61 -16.43
CA VAL A 73 -1.12 6.65 -16.40
C VAL A 73 -0.71 5.37 -15.68
N LEU A 74 0.47 4.81 -16.02
CA LEU A 74 0.99 3.61 -15.38
C LEU A 74 1.20 3.81 -13.88
N ALA A 75 1.81 4.92 -13.47
CA ALA A 75 2.05 5.22 -12.07
C ALA A 75 0.74 5.35 -11.28
N ILE A 76 -0.25 6.08 -11.82
CA ILE A 76 -1.56 6.24 -11.19
C ILE A 76 -2.30 4.91 -11.09
N ILE A 77 -2.30 4.08 -12.14
CA ILE A 77 -2.92 2.76 -12.13
C ILE A 77 -2.27 1.86 -11.07
N ALA A 78 -0.94 1.75 -11.10
CA ALA A 78 -0.20 0.89 -10.17
C ALA A 78 -0.44 1.29 -8.71
N ASP A 79 -0.37 2.58 -8.41
CA ASP A 79 -0.57 3.12 -7.06
C ASP A 79 -1.99 2.90 -6.56
N ASN A 80 -3.00 3.22 -7.36
CA ASN A 80 -4.39 3.11 -6.97
C ASN A 80 -4.84 1.64 -6.82
N ILE A 81 -4.41 0.72 -7.69
CA ILE A 81 -4.68 -0.72 -7.53
C ILE A 81 -4.03 -1.22 -6.24
N THR A 82 -2.76 -0.87 -6.00
CA THR A 82 -2.03 -1.28 -4.79
C THR A 82 -2.71 -0.74 -3.54
N GLY A 83 -3.09 0.54 -3.53
CA GLY A 83 -3.81 1.17 -2.43
C GLY A 83 -5.14 0.51 -2.14
N GLY A 84 -5.95 0.27 -3.17
CA GLY A 84 -7.24 -0.42 -3.04
C GLY A 84 -7.10 -1.84 -2.48
N LEU A 85 -6.13 -2.60 -3.00
CA LEU A 85 -5.82 -3.95 -2.53
C LEU A 85 -5.34 -3.94 -1.08
N ALA A 86 -4.45 -3.01 -0.71
CA ALA A 86 -3.97 -2.84 0.65
C ALA A 86 -5.08 -2.50 1.64
N ILE A 87 -6.01 -1.62 1.28
CA ILE A 87 -7.18 -1.28 2.09
C ILE A 87 -8.03 -2.52 2.36
N SER A 88 -8.33 -3.32 1.33
CA SER A 88 -9.15 -4.54 1.49
C SER A 88 -8.52 -5.57 2.41
N VAL A 89 -7.22 -5.84 2.22
CA VAL A 89 -6.51 -6.81 3.06
C VAL A 89 -6.42 -6.34 4.50
N PHE A 90 -6.25 -5.03 4.69
CA PHE A 90 -6.17 -4.44 6.01
C PHE A 90 -7.51 -4.50 6.75
N ILE A 91 -8.62 -4.17 6.07
CA ILE A 91 -9.97 -4.29 6.63
C ILE A 91 -10.23 -5.76 7.01
N ALA A 92 -9.89 -6.71 6.14
CA ALA A 92 -10.04 -8.13 6.43
C ALA A 92 -9.21 -8.56 7.66
N TYR A 93 -7.97 -8.07 7.77
CA TYR A 93 -7.11 -8.33 8.93
C TYR A 93 -7.70 -7.77 10.22
N LEU A 94 -8.20 -6.53 10.21
CA LEU A 94 -8.83 -5.91 11.39
C LEU A 94 -10.16 -6.55 11.77
N SER A 95 -10.89 -7.09 10.80
CA SER A 95 -12.18 -7.77 11.03
C SER A 95 -12.02 -9.22 11.51
N SER A 96 -10.79 -9.74 11.51
CA SER A 96 -10.45 -11.12 11.88
C SER A 96 -10.36 -11.43 13.39
N PRO A 97 -10.30 -10.48 14.35
CA PRO A 97 -10.08 -10.82 15.75
C PRO A 97 -11.31 -11.43 16.43
N SER A 98 -11.01 -12.37 17.27
CA SER A 98 -11.92 -13.26 17.99
C SER A 98 -12.67 -12.65 19.18
N ASN A 99 -12.61 -11.35 19.42
CA ASN A 99 -13.28 -10.73 20.58
C ASN A 99 -14.11 -9.52 20.16
N THR A 100 -15.41 -9.74 19.99
CA THR A 100 -16.40 -8.75 19.54
C THR A 100 -16.59 -7.56 20.49
N ALA A 101 -16.19 -7.67 21.74
CA ALA A 101 -16.41 -6.64 22.76
C ALA A 101 -15.54 -5.37 22.56
N TYR A 102 -14.42 -5.47 21.87
CA TYR A 102 -13.48 -4.37 21.69
C TYR A 102 -13.26 -3.94 20.23
N THR A 103 -14.02 -4.48 19.29
CA THR A 103 -13.79 -4.34 17.85
C THR A 103 -13.83 -2.88 17.37
N ALA A 104 -14.79 -2.08 17.86
CA ALA A 104 -14.93 -0.68 17.46
C ALA A 104 -13.75 0.18 17.93
N THR A 105 -13.33 0.01 19.19
CA THR A 105 -12.21 0.76 19.78
C THR A 105 -10.89 0.37 19.16
N GLN A 106 -10.69 -0.94 18.92
CA GLN A 106 -9.49 -1.45 18.24
C GLN A 106 -9.43 -0.94 16.80
N TYR A 107 -10.54 -0.98 16.06
CA TYR A 107 -10.62 -0.47 14.70
C TYR A 107 -10.29 1.03 14.64
N ALA A 108 -10.85 1.84 15.53
CA ALA A 108 -10.56 3.27 15.62
C ALA A 108 -9.09 3.54 15.97
N LEU A 109 -8.52 2.80 16.91
CA LEU A 109 -7.12 2.93 17.31
C LEU A 109 -6.18 2.56 16.17
N PHE A 110 -6.40 1.42 15.52
CA PHE A 110 -5.57 0.98 14.39
C PHE A 110 -5.73 1.90 13.18
N SER A 111 -6.92 2.37 12.88
CA SER A 111 -7.15 3.35 11.80
C SER A 111 -6.39 4.64 12.05
N SER A 112 -6.36 5.13 13.28
CA SER A 112 -5.58 6.31 13.68
C SER A 112 -4.08 6.03 13.58
N LEU A 113 -3.62 4.86 14.02
CA LEU A 113 -2.21 4.47 13.95
C LEU A 113 -1.70 4.34 12.51
N MET A 114 -2.56 3.98 11.56
CA MET A 114 -2.21 3.90 10.14
C MET A 114 -2.05 5.27 9.49
N THR A 115 -2.87 6.23 9.87
CA THR A 115 -2.84 7.57 9.26
C THR A 115 -1.70 8.43 9.80
N LEU A 116 -1.32 8.26 11.06
CA LEU A 116 -0.28 9.05 11.72
C LEU A 116 1.09 8.97 11.02
N PRO A 117 1.67 7.80 10.74
CA PRO A 117 2.98 7.74 10.07
C PRO A 117 2.97 8.40 8.70
N GLY A 118 1.87 8.24 7.93
CA GLY A 118 1.70 8.88 6.63
C GLY A 118 1.66 10.41 6.71
N GLN A 119 0.97 10.96 7.70
CA GLN A 119 0.91 12.41 7.93
C GLN A 119 2.25 12.98 8.41
N PHE A 120 2.94 12.28 9.31
CA PHE A 120 4.30 12.65 9.72
C PHE A 120 5.27 12.62 8.55
N ALA A 121 5.25 11.55 7.75
CA ALA A 121 6.08 11.43 6.56
C ALA A 121 5.78 12.54 5.56
N ALA A 122 4.51 12.90 5.36
CA ALA A 122 4.10 13.99 4.47
C ALA A 122 4.72 15.34 4.87
N GLY A 123 4.93 15.61 6.15
CA GLY A 123 5.60 16.80 6.64
C GLY A 123 7.07 16.91 6.20
N PHE A 124 7.76 15.77 6.05
CA PHE A 124 9.16 15.73 5.65
C PHE A 124 9.36 15.56 4.13
N THR A 125 8.30 15.26 3.38
CA THR A 125 8.34 15.01 1.93
C THR A 125 8.99 16.16 1.17
N GLY A 126 8.63 17.40 1.49
CA GLY A 126 9.17 18.58 0.85
C GLY A 126 10.69 18.74 1.06
N LEU A 127 11.16 18.55 2.30
CA LEU A 127 12.59 18.63 2.65
C LEU A 127 13.40 17.52 1.95
N LEU A 128 12.91 16.30 1.97
CA LEU A 128 13.58 15.17 1.32
C LEU A 128 13.62 15.33 -0.20
N ALA A 129 12.52 15.78 -0.82
CA ALA A 129 12.48 16.00 -2.26
C ALA A 129 13.40 17.15 -2.71
N THR A 130 13.54 18.21 -1.91
CA THR A 130 14.46 19.31 -2.23
C THR A 130 15.93 18.93 -2.09
N GLN A 131 16.27 18.03 -1.17
CA GLN A 131 17.66 17.60 -0.95
C GLN A 131 18.09 16.46 -1.86
N LEU A 132 17.22 15.47 -2.09
CA LEU A 132 17.55 14.24 -2.82
C LEU A 132 17.04 14.25 -4.27
N GLY A 133 16.23 15.24 -4.65
CA GLY A 133 15.43 15.21 -5.87
C GLY A 133 14.33 14.13 -5.81
N TRP A 134 13.43 14.14 -6.78
CA TRP A 134 12.28 13.21 -6.79
C TRP A 134 12.69 11.75 -6.93
N ILE A 135 13.72 11.44 -7.72
CA ILE A 135 14.22 10.07 -7.89
C ILE A 135 14.74 9.53 -6.53
N GLY A 136 15.61 10.30 -5.88
CA GLY A 136 16.17 9.92 -4.57
C GLY A 136 15.08 9.80 -3.51
N PHE A 137 14.11 10.72 -3.49
CA PHE A 137 12.95 10.66 -2.60
C PHE A 137 12.17 9.35 -2.75
N PHE A 138 11.78 8.97 -3.96
CA PHE A 138 11.02 7.74 -4.18
C PHE A 138 11.84 6.46 -3.91
N CYS A 139 13.14 6.47 -4.16
CA CYS A 139 14.02 5.36 -3.79
C CYS A 139 14.09 5.19 -2.26
N VAL A 140 14.23 6.29 -1.51
CA VAL A 140 14.24 6.25 -0.04
C VAL A 140 12.90 5.78 0.49
N THR A 141 11.78 6.29 -0.04
CA THR A 141 10.44 5.83 0.37
C THR A 141 10.18 4.36 0.03
N ALA A 142 10.71 3.85 -1.08
CA ALA A 142 10.68 2.42 -1.37
C ALA A 142 11.46 1.60 -0.31
N LEU A 143 12.62 2.08 0.13
CA LEU A 143 13.41 1.43 1.18
C LEU A 143 12.69 1.42 2.53
N THR A 144 11.90 2.44 2.86
CA THR A 144 11.09 2.44 4.09
C THR A 144 9.99 1.38 4.09
N GLY A 145 9.67 0.78 2.95
CA GLY A 145 8.80 -0.39 2.85
C GLY A 145 9.44 -1.71 3.32
N LEU A 146 10.77 -1.80 3.41
CA LEU A 146 11.46 -3.02 3.84
C LEU A 146 11.05 -3.51 5.24
N PRO A 147 10.91 -2.66 6.28
CA PRO A 147 10.39 -3.09 7.57
C PRO A 147 9.01 -3.72 7.50
N ALA A 148 8.11 -3.21 6.64
CA ALA A 148 6.77 -3.77 6.46
C ALA A 148 6.84 -5.17 5.83
N ILE A 149 7.73 -5.39 4.87
CA ILE A 149 7.99 -6.70 4.26
C ILE A 149 8.51 -7.68 5.33
N ILE A 150 9.49 -7.27 6.13
CA ILE A 150 10.06 -8.10 7.20
C ILE A 150 8.98 -8.47 8.22
N LEU A 151 8.15 -7.52 8.64
CA LEU A 151 7.04 -7.76 9.56
C LEU A 151 5.99 -8.70 8.96
N ALA A 152 5.66 -8.56 7.68
CA ALA A 152 4.72 -9.44 7.00
C ALA A 152 5.22 -10.89 6.99
N PHE A 153 6.51 -11.12 6.74
CA PHE A 153 7.11 -12.46 6.84
C PHE A 153 7.19 -12.97 8.28
N ALA A 154 7.47 -12.12 9.25
CA ALA A 154 7.48 -12.50 10.66
C ALA A 154 6.08 -12.96 11.11
N LEU A 155 5.03 -12.24 10.70
CA LEU A 155 3.65 -12.64 10.97
C LEU A 155 3.30 -14.00 10.35
N LEU A 156 3.80 -14.31 9.15
CA LEU A 156 3.61 -15.65 8.56
C LEU A 156 4.23 -16.76 9.41
N LYS A 157 5.46 -16.56 9.87
CA LYS A 157 6.14 -17.56 10.71
C LYS A 157 5.43 -17.77 12.05
N LEU A 158 4.87 -16.70 12.61
CA LEU A 158 4.10 -16.78 13.87
C LEU A 158 2.70 -17.37 13.67
N ALA A 159 2.11 -17.18 12.48
CA ALA A 159 0.79 -17.73 12.13
C ALA A 159 0.85 -19.21 11.69
N HIS A 160 2.04 -19.82 11.57
CA HIS A 160 2.24 -21.26 11.46
C HIS A 160 2.69 -21.81 12.83
N PRO A 161 1.79 -22.04 13.80
CA PRO A 161 2.10 -22.90 14.91
C PRO A 161 1.95 -24.33 14.41
N ASP A 162 2.97 -25.15 14.62
CA ASP A 162 2.95 -26.61 14.52
C ASP A 162 2.03 -27.26 15.59
N HIS A 163 0.84 -26.71 15.78
CA HIS A 163 -0.16 -27.19 16.73
C HIS A 163 -1.45 -27.60 16.03
N VAL A 164 -1.34 -28.47 15.01
CA VAL A 164 -2.37 -29.47 14.81
C VAL A 164 -1.90 -30.71 15.59
N ALA A 165 -1.98 -30.67 16.91
CA ALA A 165 -2.04 -31.86 17.71
C ALA A 165 -3.25 -32.66 17.20
N ARG A 166 -2.98 -33.77 16.56
CA ARG A 166 -4.01 -34.76 16.20
C ARG A 166 -4.75 -35.12 17.50
N PRO A 167 -6.10 -35.01 17.54
CA PRO A 167 -6.81 -35.66 18.66
C PRO A 167 -6.50 -37.13 18.56
N GLY A 168 -5.90 -37.65 19.64
CA GLY A 168 -5.69 -39.07 19.81
C GLY A 168 -7.02 -39.78 19.67
N ILE A 169 -7.05 -40.74 18.78
CA ILE A 169 -8.07 -41.76 18.72
C ILE A 169 -7.59 -42.81 19.74
N ASP A 170 -8.20 -42.80 20.90
CA ASP A 170 -8.29 -43.94 21.81
C ASP A 170 -9.75 -44.28 22.04
#